data_679956f66789e2c55f5b72c20e638e26
#
_entry.id   679956f66789e2c55f5b72c20e638e26
#
_cell.length_a   1.000
_cell.length_b   1.000
_cell.length_c   1.000
_cell.angle_alpha   90.00
_cell.angle_beta   90.00
_cell.angle_gamma   90.00
#
_symmetry.space_group_name_H-M   'P 1'
#
loop_
_entity.id
_entity.type
_entity.pdbx_description
1 polymer ?
#
loop_
_entity_poly.entity_id
_entity_poly.type
_entity_poly.pdbx_seq_one_letter_code
_entity_poly.pdbx_strand_id
1 'polypeptide(L)'
;MSYSVSTDALSRARIEREKQTARILNVALPIVGMESIKQIRELLSIYDERIYLWLAKLYDKKYGGFYFSNSARDTEGFLPDIQSTAQAMRMLKSTGLFDESVPYDELFPLETTRSIINFFSSKQAPDGYFYHPQWGENISSDRKLYDRRWALNMLKSLNTKPLVESISNDSDVSTEEIDFLKNIEAFKIYLSEIDLSKSSLKVATLLSSISSHVIRAGQDYVDELKRWLEKWSWLWVWQENENYDSVNALVKICVEYKIMDLILPYQENILEASIKRIERERFDSVMECDNSWKTMKILFNFMSKNSNGETVYSLRSRLWRRAPELIEKTRDKVLAFQNADGTFFYSKSNKNTAYGAVVGVSGVAEGNINATAMASSSTINNMCYALGIPKIDIFCNEDGKIFLDAIKSN
;
A
#
# COMPACT_ATOMS: atom_id res chain seq x y z
N MET A 1 -6.94 -33.29 2.23
CA MET A 1 -6.16 -33.50 3.47
C MET A 1 -5.76 -32.13 3.99
N SER A 2 -6.02 -31.78 5.25
CA SER A 2 -5.58 -30.50 5.80
C SER A 2 -4.07 -30.55 6.02
N TYR A 3 -3.35 -29.63 5.43
CA TYR A 3 -1.91 -29.44 5.70
C TYR A 3 -1.70 -29.16 7.19
N SER A 4 -0.99 -30.05 7.87
CA SER A 4 -0.61 -29.86 9.27
C SER A 4 0.83 -29.37 9.33
N VAL A 5 1.02 -28.13 9.77
CA VAL A 5 2.37 -27.57 9.95
C VAL A 5 3.07 -28.26 11.12
N SER A 6 4.31 -28.64 10.92
CA SER A 6 5.15 -29.21 12.00
C SER A 6 5.37 -28.18 13.12
N THR A 7 5.10 -28.58 14.36
CA THR A 7 5.34 -27.77 15.56
C THR A 7 6.81 -27.35 15.67
N ASP A 8 7.74 -28.24 15.28
CA ASP A 8 9.17 -27.94 15.27
C ASP A 8 9.55 -26.88 14.26
N ALA A 9 8.92 -26.89 13.07
CA ALA A 9 9.15 -25.86 12.05
C ALA A 9 8.68 -24.47 12.56
N LEU A 10 7.49 -24.40 13.14
CA LEU A 10 6.97 -23.18 13.75
C LEU A 10 7.87 -22.68 14.88
N SER A 11 8.34 -23.57 15.74
CA SER A 11 9.25 -23.20 16.84
C SER A 11 10.55 -22.62 16.33
N ARG A 12 11.18 -23.23 15.30
CA ARG A 12 12.38 -22.69 14.68
C ARG A 12 12.14 -21.31 14.05
N ALA A 13 11.05 -21.13 13.33
CA ALA A 13 10.71 -19.86 12.72
C ALA A 13 10.51 -18.75 13.78
N ARG A 14 9.82 -19.04 14.88
CA ARG A 14 9.64 -18.08 15.99
C ARG A 14 10.97 -17.67 16.62
N ILE A 15 11.88 -18.61 16.88
CA ILE A 15 13.21 -18.31 17.41
C ILE A 15 14.01 -17.44 16.46
N GLU A 16 13.95 -17.71 15.16
CA GLU A 16 14.69 -16.92 14.18
C GLU A 16 14.11 -15.50 14.03
N ARG A 17 12.77 -15.34 14.02
CA ARG A 17 12.11 -14.02 14.07
C ARG A 17 12.56 -13.21 15.27
N GLU A 18 12.59 -13.81 16.47
CA GLU A 18 13.02 -13.12 17.70
C GLU A 18 14.47 -12.64 17.59
N LYS A 19 15.38 -13.48 17.08
CA LYS A 19 16.80 -13.12 16.89
C LYS A 19 16.94 -11.96 15.88
N GLN A 20 16.25 -12.05 14.75
CA GLN A 20 16.26 -11.00 13.71
C GLN A 20 15.73 -9.68 14.27
N THR A 21 14.55 -9.71 14.91
CA THR A 21 13.95 -8.55 15.56
C THR A 21 14.87 -7.94 16.61
N ALA A 22 15.48 -8.76 17.49
CA ALA A 22 16.38 -8.28 18.53
C ALA A 22 17.60 -7.55 17.96
N ARG A 23 18.20 -8.05 16.85
CA ARG A 23 19.33 -7.39 16.17
C ARG A 23 18.93 -6.01 15.66
N ILE A 24 17.77 -5.90 15.00
CA ILE A 24 17.30 -4.62 14.44
C ILE A 24 16.94 -3.64 15.56
N LEU A 25 16.27 -4.09 16.61
CA LEU A 25 15.88 -3.24 17.73
C LEU A 25 17.09 -2.73 18.52
N ASN A 26 18.20 -3.50 18.61
CA ASN A 26 19.44 -2.99 19.19
C ASN A 26 20.05 -1.82 18.40
N VAL A 27 19.93 -1.84 17.06
CA VAL A 27 20.35 -0.71 16.22
C VAL A 27 19.38 0.48 16.36
N ALA A 28 18.08 0.23 16.54
CA ALA A 28 17.07 1.27 16.70
C ALA A 28 17.10 1.95 18.08
N LEU A 29 17.54 1.22 19.11
CA LEU A 29 17.53 1.69 20.51
C LEU A 29 18.16 3.08 20.75
N PRO A 30 19.37 3.40 20.25
CA PRO A 30 19.97 4.72 20.43
C PRO A 30 19.23 5.84 19.69
N ILE A 31 18.36 5.50 18.74
CA ILE A 31 17.59 6.47 17.91
C ILE A 31 16.27 6.81 18.60
N VAL A 32 15.49 5.80 19.01
CA VAL A 32 14.10 6.01 19.47
C VAL A 32 13.90 5.78 20.97
N GLY A 33 14.89 5.27 21.69
CA GLY A 33 14.85 5.02 23.12
C GLY A 33 14.13 3.74 23.54
N MET A 34 14.33 3.33 24.80
CA MET A 34 13.88 2.05 25.36
C MET A 34 12.36 1.90 25.33
N GLU A 35 11.60 2.95 25.67
CA GLU A 35 10.14 2.84 25.72
C GLU A 35 9.55 2.63 24.33
N SER A 36 10.07 3.30 23.29
CA SER A 36 9.68 3.04 21.89
C SER A 36 9.99 1.60 21.49
N ILE A 37 11.16 1.06 21.87
CA ILE A 37 11.55 -0.32 21.60
C ILE A 37 10.57 -1.32 22.23
N LYS A 38 10.15 -1.06 23.48
CA LYS A 38 9.13 -1.86 24.15
C LYS A 38 7.82 -1.85 23.35
N GLN A 39 7.32 -0.67 22.97
CA GLN A 39 6.08 -0.55 22.21
C GLN A 39 6.18 -1.17 20.81
N ILE A 40 7.34 -1.09 20.13
CA ILE A 40 7.57 -1.80 18.88
C ILE A 40 7.46 -3.31 19.07
N ARG A 41 8.06 -3.88 20.12
CA ARG A 41 7.94 -5.32 20.40
C ARG A 41 6.48 -5.73 20.65
N GLU A 42 5.73 -4.95 21.41
CA GLU A 42 4.31 -5.19 21.66
C GLU A 42 3.48 -5.09 20.37
N LEU A 43 3.78 -4.14 19.49
CA LEU A 43 3.14 -4.04 18.18
C LEU A 43 3.48 -5.24 17.29
N LEU A 44 4.72 -5.71 17.28
CA LEU A 44 5.12 -6.86 16.47
C LEU A 44 4.50 -8.17 16.97
N SER A 45 4.19 -8.28 18.24
CA SER A 45 3.60 -9.49 18.84
C SER A 45 2.18 -9.81 18.36
N ILE A 46 1.48 -8.86 17.70
CA ILE A 46 0.15 -9.12 17.14
C ILE A 46 0.19 -9.91 15.82
N TYR A 47 1.37 -10.04 15.21
CA TYR A 47 1.56 -10.73 13.94
C TYR A 47 2.18 -12.09 14.15
N ASP A 48 1.54 -13.13 13.65
CA ASP A 48 1.99 -14.50 13.75
C ASP A 48 1.75 -15.33 12.49
N GLU A 49 2.09 -16.59 12.54
CA GLU A 49 2.00 -17.54 11.43
C GLU A 49 0.61 -17.68 10.81
N ARG A 50 -0.46 -17.33 11.52
CA ARG A 50 -1.83 -17.40 10.98
C ARG A 50 -1.96 -16.56 9.72
N ILE A 51 -1.26 -15.41 9.63
CA ILE A 51 -1.30 -14.50 8.49
C ILE A 51 -0.78 -15.17 7.22
N TYR A 52 0.41 -15.74 7.24
CA TYR A 52 0.96 -16.33 6.02
C TYR A 52 0.38 -17.70 5.70
N LEU A 53 -0.10 -18.45 6.70
CA LEU A 53 -0.85 -19.68 6.47
C LEU A 53 -2.21 -19.41 5.84
N TRP A 54 -2.89 -18.33 6.25
CA TRP A 54 -4.09 -17.84 5.59
C TRP A 54 -3.79 -17.40 4.16
N LEU A 55 -2.73 -16.61 3.95
CA LEU A 55 -2.33 -16.17 2.62
C LEU A 55 -2.05 -17.36 1.69
N ALA A 56 -1.39 -18.40 2.17
CA ALA A 56 -1.17 -19.62 1.40
C ALA A 56 -2.48 -20.27 0.94
N LYS A 57 -3.51 -20.31 1.80
CA LYS A 57 -4.83 -20.88 1.47
C LYS A 57 -5.60 -20.08 0.41
N LEU A 58 -5.24 -18.81 0.20
CA LEU A 58 -5.87 -17.99 -0.85
C LEU A 58 -5.27 -18.22 -2.23
N TYR A 59 -4.13 -18.92 -2.33
CA TYR A 59 -3.55 -19.25 -3.62
C TYR A 59 -4.33 -20.37 -4.30
N ASP A 60 -4.71 -20.13 -5.56
CA ASP A 60 -5.38 -21.11 -6.40
C ASP A 60 -4.43 -21.64 -7.48
N LYS A 61 -4.09 -22.93 -7.41
CA LYS A 61 -3.18 -23.58 -8.38
C LYS A 61 -3.74 -23.62 -9.80
N LYS A 62 -5.06 -23.77 -9.96
CA LYS A 62 -5.72 -23.85 -11.26
C LYS A 62 -5.61 -22.53 -12.02
N TYR A 63 -5.80 -21.41 -11.30
CA TYR A 63 -5.78 -20.08 -11.89
C TYR A 63 -4.41 -19.39 -11.78
N GLY A 64 -3.54 -19.82 -10.87
CA GLY A 64 -2.21 -19.20 -10.64
C GLY A 64 -2.27 -17.83 -9.95
N GLY A 65 -3.32 -17.54 -9.21
CA GLY A 65 -3.53 -16.28 -8.53
C GLY A 65 -4.04 -16.41 -7.10
N PHE A 66 -4.20 -15.29 -6.41
CA PHE A 66 -4.71 -15.23 -5.05
C PHE A 66 -6.11 -14.63 -5.00
N TYR A 67 -7.03 -15.25 -4.27
CA TYR A 67 -8.33 -14.69 -3.93
C TYR A 67 -8.18 -13.50 -2.98
N PHE A 68 -9.14 -12.61 -3.01
CA PHE A 68 -9.18 -11.43 -2.12
C PHE A 68 -9.33 -11.80 -0.64
N SER A 69 -10.15 -12.82 -0.34
CA SER A 69 -10.52 -13.24 1.01
C SER A 69 -10.98 -14.72 1.03
N ASN A 70 -11.27 -15.24 2.23
CA ASN A 70 -11.81 -16.59 2.38
C ASN A 70 -13.18 -16.73 1.68
N SER A 71 -14.09 -15.79 1.90
CA SER A 71 -15.42 -15.86 1.27
C SER A 71 -15.35 -15.78 -0.25
N ALA A 72 -14.43 -15.01 -0.81
CA ALA A 72 -14.19 -14.97 -2.26
C ALA A 72 -13.69 -16.33 -2.78
N ARG A 73 -12.83 -17.02 -2.04
CA ARG A 73 -12.37 -18.36 -2.41
C ARG A 73 -13.48 -19.41 -2.34
N ASP A 74 -14.34 -19.32 -1.32
CA ASP A 74 -15.31 -20.36 -0.97
C ASP A 74 -16.69 -20.15 -1.64
N THR A 75 -16.88 -19.02 -2.35
CA THR A 75 -18.13 -18.68 -3.04
C THR A 75 -18.00 -18.86 -4.55
N GLU A 76 -18.90 -19.62 -5.14
CA GLU A 76 -18.95 -19.80 -6.60
C GLU A 76 -19.13 -18.47 -7.34
N GLY A 77 -18.46 -18.30 -8.46
CA GLY A 77 -18.49 -17.09 -9.27
C GLY A 77 -17.39 -16.06 -8.95
N PHE A 78 -16.68 -16.20 -7.83
CA PHE A 78 -15.47 -15.40 -7.58
C PHE A 78 -14.24 -16.10 -8.16
N LEU A 79 -13.28 -15.27 -8.60
CA LEU A 79 -12.01 -15.72 -9.14
C LEU A 79 -10.86 -14.93 -8.48
N PRO A 80 -9.63 -15.48 -8.44
CA PRO A 80 -8.45 -14.72 -8.07
C PRO A 80 -8.33 -13.45 -8.92
N ASP A 81 -8.10 -12.29 -8.32
CA ASP A 81 -8.05 -11.03 -9.03
C ASP A 81 -6.63 -10.45 -9.14
N ILE A 82 -6.45 -9.54 -10.10
CA ILE A 82 -5.15 -8.93 -10.42
C ILE A 82 -4.55 -8.20 -9.22
N GLN A 83 -5.35 -7.37 -8.55
CA GLN A 83 -4.89 -6.59 -7.41
C GLN A 83 -4.51 -7.48 -6.24
N SER A 84 -5.38 -8.42 -5.87
CA SER A 84 -5.13 -9.34 -4.75
C SER A 84 -3.90 -10.19 -4.98
N THR A 85 -3.71 -10.71 -6.20
CA THR A 85 -2.52 -11.47 -6.56
C THR A 85 -1.25 -10.63 -6.46
N ALA A 86 -1.27 -9.40 -7.01
CA ALA A 86 -0.11 -8.52 -6.94
C ALA A 86 0.20 -8.06 -5.50
N GLN A 87 -0.82 -7.81 -4.68
CA GLN A 87 -0.63 -7.46 -3.27
C GLN A 87 -0.10 -8.64 -2.45
N ALA A 88 -0.62 -9.87 -2.67
CA ALA A 88 -0.09 -11.07 -2.07
C ALA A 88 1.40 -11.23 -2.37
N MET A 89 1.79 -11.14 -3.64
CA MET A 89 3.19 -11.20 -4.06
C MET A 89 4.07 -10.14 -3.36
N ARG A 90 3.58 -8.92 -3.24
CA ARG A 90 4.30 -7.86 -2.51
C ARG A 90 4.43 -8.15 -1.03
N MET A 91 3.39 -8.69 -0.39
CA MET A 91 3.43 -9.07 1.02
C MET A 91 4.56 -10.06 1.30
N LEU A 92 4.84 -11.01 0.40
CA LEU A 92 5.89 -12.02 0.59
C LEU A 92 7.26 -11.40 0.89
N LYS A 93 7.60 -10.29 0.24
CA LYS A 93 8.86 -9.55 0.49
C LYS A 93 8.72 -8.49 1.58
N SER A 94 7.63 -7.74 1.54
CA SER A 94 7.48 -6.60 2.47
C SER A 94 7.29 -7.03 3.92
N THR A 95 6.86 -8.27 4.18
CA THR A 95 6.76 -8.85 5.52
C THR A 95 8.02 -9.58 5.97
N GLY A 96 8.98 -9.84 5.07
CA GLY A 96 10.19 -10.60 5.35
C GLY A 96 10.05 -12.13 5.21
N LEU A 97 8.94 -12.63 4.65
CA LEU A 97 8.82 -14.05 4.30
C LEU A 97 9.91 -14.48 3.31
N PHE A 98 10.31 -13.57 2.44
CA PHE A 98 11.45 -13.72 1.54
C PHE A 98 12.30 -12.45 1.57
N ASP A 99 13.60 -12.61 1.44
CA ASP A 99 14.54 -11.51 1.34
C ASP A 99 14.21 -10.61 0.14
N GLU A 100 14.32 -9.29 0.31
CA GLU A 100 14.04 -8.33 -0.74
C GLU A 100 14.96 -8.45 -1.97
N SER A 101 16.17 -8.98 -1.79
CA SER A 101 17.14 -9.20 -2.85
C SER A 101 16.80 -10.38 -3.77
N VAL A 102 16.01 -11.34 -3.31
CA VAL A 102 15.60 -12.49 -4.13
C VAL A 102 14.64 -12.03 -5.22
N PRO A 103 14.90 -12.26 -6.52
CA PRO A 103 13.96 -11.91 -7.59
C PRO A 103 12.58 -12.56 -7.42
N TYR A 104 11.52 -11.90 -7.90
CA TYR A 104 10.16 -12.45 -7.75
C TYR A 104 9.94 -13.76 -8.51
N ASP A 105 10.61 -13.96 -9.61
CA ASP A 105 10.58 -15.17 -10.43
C ASP A 105 11.34 -16.35 -9.80
N GLU A 106 12.13 -16.09 -8.74
CA GLU A 106 12.85 -17.10 -7.96
C GLU A 106 12.17 -17.45 -6.62
N LEU A 107 11.08 -16.74 -6.23
CA LEU A 107 10.40 -16.98 -4.94
C LEU A 107 9.71 -18.34 -4.86
N PHE A 108 9.27 -18.87 -6.00
CA PHE A 108 8.49 -20.09 -6.08
C PHE A 108 9.16 -21.14 -6.97
N PRO A 109 8.78 -22.42 -6.84
CA PRO A 109 9.11 -23.43 -7.84
C PRO A 109 8.67 -22.95 -9.25
N LEU A 110 9.46 -23.32 -10.26
CA LEU A 110 9.28 -22.87 -11.64
C LEU A 110 7.84 -23.01 -12.18
N GLU A 111 7.16 -24.11 -11.82
CA GLU A 111 5.77 -24.35 -12.21
C GLU A 111 4.81 -23.30 -11.63
N THR A 112 4.96 -22.98 -10.34
CA THR A 112 4.16 -21.96 -9.65
C THR A 112 4.44 -20.56 -10.24
N THR A 113 5.70 -20.24 -10.48
CA THR A 113 6.11 -18.98 -11.12
C THR A 113 5.47 -18.84 -12.49
N ARG A 114 5.53 -19.90 -13.33
CA ARG A 114 4.87 -19.91 -14.65
C ARG A 114 3.36 -19.73 -14.54
N SER A 115 2.72 -20.37 -13.56
CA SER A 115 1.28 -20.23 -13.32
C SER A 115 0.92 -18.78 -12.98
N ILE A 116 1.69 -18.11 -12.13
CA ILE A 116 1.48 -16.69 -11.78
C ILE A 116 1.70 -15.78 -12.98
N ILE A 117 2.75 -16.01 -13.79
CA ILE A 117 2.97 -15.26 -15.03
C ILE A 117 1.79 -15.42 -15.97
N ASN A 118 1.34 -16.66 -16.19
CA ASN A 118 0.18 -16.94 -17.04
C ASN A 118 -1.11 -16.31 -16.52
N PHE A 119 -1.27 -16.24 -15.20
CA PHE A 119 -2.41 -15.57 -14.58
C PHE A 119 -2.51 -14.09 -15.00
N PHE A 120 -1.41 -13.36 -15.01
CA PHE A 120 -1.41 -11.96 -15.47
C PHE A 120 -1.51 -11.89 -17.00
N SER A 121 -0.66 -12.61 -17.73
CA SER A 121 -0.55 -12.51 -19.19
C SER A 121 -1.85 -12.88 -19.90
N SER A 122 -2.55 -13.92 -19.44
CA SER A 122 -3.82 -14.38 -20.06
C SER A 122 -4.97 -13.36 -19.95
N LYS A 123 -4.85 -12.33 -19.16
CA LYS A 123 -5.85 -11.27 -19.01
C LYS A 123 -5.58 -10.06 -19.88
N GLN A 124 -4.43 -10.02 -20.55
CA GLN A 124 -4.10 -8.91 -21.43
C GLN A 124 -4.85 -9.04 -22.76
N ALA A 125 -5.61 -8.01 -23.12
CA ALA A 125 -6.31 -7.88 -24.39
C ALA A 125 -5.44 -7.17 -25.45
N PRO A 126 -5.83 -7.24 -26.74
CA PRO A 126 -5.11 -6.59 -27.83
C PRO A 126 -4.98 -5.06 -27.70
N ASP A 127 -5.85 -4.42 -26.93
CA ASP A 127 -5.80 -2.98 -26.60
C ASP A 127 -4.78 -2.65 -25.49
N GLY A 128 -4.05 -3.65 -24.98
CA GLY A 128 -3.04 -3.49 -23.93
C GLY A 128 -3.58 -3.35 -22.51
N TYR A 129 -4.90 -3.35 -22.32
CA TYR A 129 -5.52 -3.44 -20.99
C TYR A 129 -5.61 -4.87 -20.50
N PHE A 130 -5.91 -5.02 -19.21
CA PHE A 130 -6.06 -6.32 -18.54
C PHE A 130 -7.49 -6.46 -18.05
N TYR A 131 -8.21 -7.42 -18.61
CA TYR A 131 -9.62 -7.65 -18.30
C TYR A 131 -9.80 -8.93 -17.48
N HIS A 132 -10.38 -8.76 -16.32
CA HIS A 132 -10.64 -9.89 -15.45
C HIS A 132 -11.93 -10.62 -15.87
N PRO A 133 -11.94 -11.97 -15.98
CA PRO A 133 -13.11 -12.71 -16.45
C PRO A 133 -14.41 -12.47 -15.66
N GLN A 134 -14.30 -12.18 -14.36
CA GLN A 134 -15.47 -11.99 -13.49
C GLN A 134 -16.26 -10.72 -13.82
N TRP A 135 -15.61 -9.64 -14.30
CA TRP A 135 -16.28 -8.37 -14.62
C TRP A 135 -16.07 -7.89 -16.07
N GLY A 136 -15.25 -8.58 -16.84
CA GLY A 136 -15.06 -8.32 -18.27
C GLY A 136 -14.57 -6.91 -18.59
N GLU A 137 -14.93 -6.42 -19.78
CA GLU A 137 -14.52 -5.11 -20.29
C GLU A 137 -15.44 -3.97 -19.83
N ASN A 138 -16.67 -4.29 -19.38
CA ASN A 138 -17.64 -3.28 -18.94
C ASN A 138 -17.39 -2.84 -17.50
N ILE A 139 -16.27 -2.21 -17.26
CA ILE A 139 -15.83 -1.71 -15.95
C ILE A 139 -15.35 -0.27 -16.07
N SER A 140 -15.30 0.45 -14.94
CA SER A 140 -14.86 1.85 -14.93
C SER A 140 -13.44 2.03 -15.49
N SER A 141 -13.19 3.17 -16.12
CA SER A 141 -11.87 3.54 -16.62
C SER A 141 -10.81 3.49 -15.51
N ASP A 142 -11.16 3.93 -14.30
CA ASP A 142 -10.27 3.89 -13.14
C ASP A 142 -9.84 2.45 -12.81
N ARG A 143 -10.77 1.48 -12.89
CA ARG A 143 -10.44 0.07 -12.65
C ARG A 143 -9.56 -0.50 -13.76
N LYS A 144 -9.84 -0.17 -15.04
CA LYS A 144 -9.00 -0.59 -16.19
C LYS A 144 -7.55 -0.14 -16.02
N LEU A 145 -7.35 1.16 -15.71
CA LEU A 145 -6.03 1.74 -15.46
C LEU A 145 -5.35 1.12 -14.23
N TYR A 146 -6.14 0.85 -13.20
CA TYR A 146 -5.66 0.27 -11.96
C TYR A 146 -5.16 -1.17 -12.16
N ASP A 147 -5.95 -2.02 -12.80
CA ASP A 147 -5.58 -3.41 -13.10
C ASP A 147 -4.37 -3.48 -14.05
N ARG A 148 -4.34 -2.63 -15.08
CA ARG A 148 -3.19 -2.50 -16.00
C ARG A 148 -1.91 -2.17 -15.24
N ARG A 149 -1.94 -1.17 -14.37
CA ARG A 149 -0.76 -0.77 -13.57
C ARG A 149 -0.25 -1.91 -12.69
N TRP A 150 -1.15 -2.64 -12.01
CA TRP A 150 -0.76 -3.76 -11.15
C TRP A 150 -0.18 -4.91 -11.96
N ALA A 151 -0.81 -5.28 -13.07
CA ALA A 151 -0.36 -6.38 -13.93
C ALA A 151 1.00 -6.08 -14.56
N LEU A 152 1.19 -4.90 -15.16
CA LEU A 152 2.46 -4.51 -15.78
C LEU A 152 3.60 -4.44 -14.75
N ASN A 153 3.37 -3.88 -13.57
CA ASN A 153 4.37 -3.84 -12.51
C ASN A 153 4.76 -5.24 -12.05
N MET A 154 3.79 -6.15 -11.96
CA MET A 154 4.07 -7.52 -11.52
C MET A 154 4.78 -8.34 -12.60
N LEU A 155 4.35 -8.25 -13.87
CA LEU A 155 5.06 -8.89 -14.98
C LEU A 155 6.52 -8.40 -15.07
N LYS A 156 6.74 -7.10 -14.94
CA LYS A 156 8.10 -6.53 -14.88
C LYS A 156 8.90 -7.10 -13.70
N SER A 157 8.30 -7.22 -12.52
CA SER A 157 8.96 -7.80 -11.34
C SER A 157 9.26 -9.29 -11.50
N LEU A 158 8.48 -10.00 -12.33
CA LEU A 158 8.67 -11.40 -12.71
C LEU A 158 9.59 -11.56 -13.94
N ASN A 159 10.35 -10.55 -14.31
CA ASN A 159 11.23 -10.52 -15.50
C ASN A 159 10.53 -10.94 -16.80
N THR A 160 9.22 -10.64 -16.91
CA THR A 160 8.39 -11.03 -18.04
C THR A 160 7.85 -9.79 -18.75
N LYS A 161 7.89 -9.80 -20.09
CA LYS A 161 7.27 -8.76 -20.91
C LYS A 161 5.75 -9.00 -21.02
N PRO A 162 4.93 -7.95 -21.13
CA PRO A 162 3.53 -8.10 -21.51
C PRO A 162 3.42 -8.67 -22.92
N LEU A 163 2.32 -9.36 -23.22
CA LEU A 163 2.05 -9.96 -24.55
C LEU A 163 1.91 -8.89 -25.64
N VAL A 164 1.25 -7.81 -25.28
CA VAL A 164 1.16 -6.60 -26.11
C VAL A 164 2.04 -5.57 -25.43
N GLU A 165 3.19 -5.26 -26.03
CA GLU A 165 3.92 -4.04 -25.67
C GLU A 165 2.93 -2.92 -25.96
N SER A 166 2.53 -2.20 -24.91
CA SER A 166 1.46 -1.22 -25.03
C SER A 166 1.67 -0.39 -26.30
N ILE A 167 0.70 -0.44 -27.20
CA ILE A 167 0.50 0.61 -28.18
C ILE A 167 0.28 1.86 -27.31
N SER A 168 1.32 2.60 -27.10
CA SER A 168 1.42 3.66 -26.12
C SER A 168 1.60 3.19 -24.65
N ASN A 169 2.75 3.41 -24.17
CA ASN A 169 2.93 3.85 -22.78
C ASN A 169 1.75 4.74 -22.38
N ASP A 170 1.50 4.97 -21.07
CA ASP A 170 0.71 6.17 -20.68
C ASP A 170 1.23 7.45 -21.37
N SER A 171 2.23 7.32 -22.26
CA SER A 171 2.86 8.29 -23.12
C SER A 171 2.12 8.61 -24.43
N ASP A 172 1.16 7.81 -24.91
CA ASP A 172 0.62 8.01 -26.27
C ASP A 172 -0.87 8.37 -26.35
N VAL A 173 -1.54 8.62 -25.19
CA VAL A 173 -2.60 9.63 -25.26
C VAL A 173 -1.82 10.93 -25.46
N SER A 174 -1.80 11.45 -26.67
CA SER A 174 -1.19 12.75 -26.89
C SER A 174 -1.85 13.71 -25.89
N THR A 175 -1.08 14.58 -25.26
CA THR A 175 -1.64 15.61 -24.38
C THR A 175 -2.70 16.43 -25.10
N GLU A 176 -2.68 16.43 -26.45
CA GLU A 176 -3.67 17.06 -27.34
C GLU A 176 -5.02 16.34 -27.37
N GLU A 177 -5.09 15.02 -27.04
CA GLU A 177 -6.36 14.28 -26.92
C GLU A 177 -7.07 14.50 -25.58
N ILE A 178 -6.37 15.08 -24.58
CA ILE A 178 -6.93 15.44 -23.30
C ILE A 178 -7.36 16.90 -23.35
N ASP A 179 -8.64 17.16 -23.53
CA ASP A 179 -9.22 18.51 -23.76
C ASP A 179 -8.65 19.59 -22.83
N PHE A 180 -8.46 19.29 -21.55
CA PHE A 180 -7.94 20.26 -20.60
C PHE A 180 -6.40 20.43 -20.64
N LEU A 181 -5.67 19.60 -21.37
CA LEU A 181 -4.21 19.72 -21.57
C LEU A 181 -3.82 20.23 -22.96
N LYS A 182 -4.78 20.52 -23.84
CA LYS A 182 -4.50 21.01 -25.21
C LYS A 182 -3.72 22.33 -25.26
N ASN A 183 -3.86 23.15 -24.23
CA ASN A 183 -3.05 24.35 -23.99
C ASN A 183 -3.15 24.79 -22.53
N ILE A 184 -2.23 25.65 -22.09
CA ILE A 184 -2.14 26.07 -20.69
C ILE A 184 -3.39 26.82 -20.19
N GLU A 185 -4.08 27.56 -21.06
CA GLU A 185 -5.31 28.29 -20.69
C GLU A 185 -6.47 27.31 -20.44
N ALA A 186 -6.61 26.26 -21.23
CA ALA A 186 -7.59 25.21 -21.01
C ALA A 186 -7.31 24.50 -19.67
N PHE A 187 -6.04 24.28 -19.33
CA PHE A 187 -5.66 23.69 -18.04
C PHE A 187 -5.98 24.58 -16.85
N LYS A 188 -5.74 25.90 -16.95
CA LYS A 188 -6.14 26.87 -15.92
C LYS A 188 -7.63 26.89 -15.69
N ILE A 189 -8.43 26.88 -16.78
CA ILE A 189 -9.89 26.82 -16.70
C ILE A 189 -10.31 25.55 -15.96
N TYR A 190 -9.79 24.39 -16.38
CA TYR A 190 -10.05 23.10 -15.73
C TYR A 190 -9.75 23.13 -14.22
N LEU A 191 -8.57 23.62 -13.82
CA LEU A 191 -8.22 23.74 -12.40
C LEU A 191 -9.12 24.72 -11.64
N SER A 192 -9.62 25.76 -12.30
CA SER A 192 -10.51 26.75 -11.67
C SER A 192 -11.90 26.19 -11.33
N GLU A 193 -12.33 25.13 -12.03
CA GLU A 193 -13.61 24.45 -11.80
C GLU A 193 -13.52 23.43 -10.65
N ILE A 194 -12.31 23.07 -10.22
CA ILE A 194 -12.09 22.11 -9.16
C ILE A 194 -12.06 22.80 -7.80
N ASP A 195 -12.96 22.37 -6.92
CA ASP A 195 -13.07 22.85 -5.54
C ASP A 195 -12.67 21.76 -4.54
N LEU A 196 -11.44 21.88 -4.00
CA LEU A 196 -10.90 20.93 -3.04
C LEU A 196 -11.70 20.91 -1.72
N SER A 197 -12.39 21.99 -1.38
CA SER A 197 -13.17 22.09 -0.14
C SER A 197 -14.41 21.20 -0.14
N LYS A 198 -14.97 20.91 -1.30
CA LYS A 198 -16.21 20.12 -1.43
C LYS A 198 -16.00 18.63 -1.34
N SER A 199 -14.83 18.11 -1.80
CA SER A 199 -14.54 16.70 -1.77
C SER A 199 -13.03 16.44 -1.90
N SER A 200 -12.30 16.58 -0.80
CA SER A 200 -10.83 16.47 -0.78
C SER A 200 -10.32 15.12 -1.32
N LEU A 201 -10.97 14.00 -0.98
CA LEU A 201 -10.57 12.69 -1.46
C LEU A 201 -10.80 12.52 -2.97
N LYS A 202 -11.96 12.96 -3.47
CA LYS A 202 -12.27 12.86 -4.91
C LYS A 202 -11.27 13.68 -5.73
N VAL A 203 -10.98 14.90 -5.29
CA VAL A 203 -10.01 15.77 -5.95
C VAL A 203 -8.60 15.21 -5.88
N ALA A 204 -8.14 14.73 -4.72
CA ALA A 204 -6.84 14.12 -4.59
C ALA A 204 -6.71 12.84 -5.44
N THR A 205 -7.80 12.08 -5.63
CA THR A 205 -7.83 10.94 -6.54
C THR A 205 -7.71 11.37 -7.99
N LEU A 206 -8.42 12.43 -8.37
CA LEU A 206 -8.34 13.02 -9.71
C LEU A 206 -6.92 13.49 -10.01
N LEU A 207 -6.31 14.25 -9.11
CA LEU A 207 -4.91 14.70 -9.25
C LEU A 207 -3.96 13.52 -9.47
N SER A 208 -4.12 12.44 -8.70
CA SER A 208 -3.31 11.21 -8.88
C SER A 208 -3.48 10.56 -10.25
N SER A 209 -4.60 10.78 -10.92
CA SER A 209 -4.84 10.24 -12.27
C SER A 209 -4.25 11.10 -13.36
N ILE A 210 -4.10 12.41 -13.14
CA ILE A 210 -3.64 13.35 -14.18
C ILE A 210 -2.15 13.72 -14.07
N SER A 211 -1.48 13.48 -12.93
CA SER A 211 -0.11 13.96 -12.67
C SER A 211 0.89 13.55 -13.75
N SER A 212 0.83 12.29 -14.21
CA SER A 212 1.73 11.81 -15.27
C SER A 212 1.51 12.53 -16.60
N HIS A 213 0.27 12.91 -16.90
CA HIS A 213 -0.09 13.68 -18.08
C HIS A 213 0.38 15.14 -17.98
N VAL A 214 0.21 15.75 -16.78
CA VAL A 214 0.69 17.10 -16.49
C VAL A 214 2.20 17.20 -16.63
N ILE A 215 2.96 16.23 -16.09
CA ILE A 215 4.42 16.20 -16.23
C ILE A 215 4.85 16.12 -17.71
N ARG A 216 4.14 15.33 -18.52
CA ARG A 216 4.43 15.20 -19.96
C ARG A 216 4.06 16.44 -20.76
N ALA A 217 3.01 17.15 -20.35
CA ALA A 217 2.62 18.39 -21.00
C ALA A 217 3.68 19.50 -20.85
N GLY A 218 4.54 19.40 -19.84
CA GLY A 218 5.70 20.26 -19.68
C GLY A 218 5.70 21.06 -18.38
N GLN A 219 6.81 21.78 -18.16
CA GLN A 219 7.07 22.47 -16.90
C GLN A 219 6.03 23.56 -16.59
N ASP A 220 5.52 24.27 -17.60
CA ASP A 220 4.51 25.31 -17.40
C ASP A 220 3.23 24.75 -16.77
N TYR A 221 2.83 23.51 -17.12
CA TYR A 221 1.67 22.83 -16.54
C TYR A 221 1.95 22.37 -15.11
N VAL A 222 3.15 21.89 -14.84
CA VAL A 222 3.58 21.53 -13.47
C VAL A 222 3.57 22.76 -12.57
N ASP A 223 4.07 23.91 -13.05
CA ASP A 223 4.12 25.16 -12.30
C ASP A 223 2.70 25.72 -12.06
N GLU A 224 1.77 25.54 -13.01
CA GLU A 224 0.37 25.94 -12.82
C GLU A 224 -0.32 25.03 -11.79
N LEU A 225 -0.15 23.72 -11.86
CA LEU A 225 -0.68 22.79 -10.88
C LEU A 225 -0.12 23.09 -9.48
N LYS A 226 1.17 23.39 -9.38
CA LYS A 226 1.80 23.81 -8.12
C LYS A 226 1.14 25.06 -7.56
N ARG A 227 0.97 26.14 -8.36
CA ARG A 227 0.28 27.37 -7.93
C ARG A 227 -1.14 27.10 -7.45
N TRP A 228 -1.85 26.24 -8.15
CA TRP A 228 -3.19 25.82 -7.75
C TRP A 228 -3.17 25.03 -6.42
N LEU A 229 -2.25 24.07 -6.24
CA LEU A 229 -2.08 23.32 -4.99
C LEU A 229 -1.72 24.23 -3.82
N GLU A 230 -0.84 25.21 -4.03
CA GLU A 230 -0.45 26.19 -3.00
C GLU A 230 -1.63 27.03 -2.52
N LYS A 231 -2.53 27.42 -3.43
CA LYS A 231 -3.77 28.13 -3.08
C LYS A 231 -4.66 27.34 -2.11
N TRP A 232 -4.67 26.02 -2.22
CA TRP A 232 -5.48 25.12 -1.40
C TRP A 232 -4.72 24.48 -0.24
N SER A 233 -3.43 24.74 -0.10
CA SER A 233 -2.55 24.04 0.86
C SER A 233 -2.98 24.17 2.32
N TRP A 234 -3.56 25.29 2.69
CA TRP A 234 -4.12 25.52 4.03
C TRP A 234 -5.28 24.55 4.34
N LEU A 235 -6.08 24.17 3.36
CA LEU A 235 -7.27 23.36 3.54
C LEU A 235 -6.95 21.91 3.89
N TRP A 236 -6.00 21.27 3.18
CA TRP A 236 -5.70 19.85 3.41
C TRP A 236 -4.75 19.63 4.59
N VAL A 237 -4.05 20.65 5.06
CA VAL A 237 -3.24 20.59 6.29
C VAL A 237 -4.08 20.93 7.53
N TRP A 238 -5.08 21.84 7.39
CA TRP A 238 -5.82 22.44 8.51
C TRP A 238 -7.26 21.98 8.62
N GLN A 239 -7.73 21.04 7.81
CA GLN A 239 -9.11 20.56 7.95
C GLN A 239 -9.35 19.99 9.34
N GLU A 240 -10.20 20.66 10.12
CA GLU A 240 -10.64 20.23 11.45
C GLU A 240 -11.39 18.89 11.42
N ASN A 241 -11.99 18.54 10.28
CA ASN A 241 -12.64 17.25 10.04
C ASN A 241 -11.59 16.17 9.71
N GLU A 242 -10.98 15.63 10.73
CA GLU A 242 -10.02 14.51 10.64
C GLU A 242 -10.73 13.19 10.36
N ASN A 243 -11.51 13.13 9.29
CA ASN A 243 -12.20 11.91 8.86
C ASN A 243 -11.33 11.09 7.88
N TYR A 244 -11.82 9.92 7.52
CA TYR A 244 -11.20 9.02 6.54
C TYR A 244 -10.79 9.74 5.23
N ASP A 245 -11.66 10.61 4.70
CA ASP A 245 -11.41 11.29 3.42
C ASP A 245 -10.26 12.28 3.52
N SER A 246 -10.13 13.02 4.62
CA SER A 246 -9.05 13.99 4.82
C SER A 246 -7.68 13.32 4.97
N VAL A 247 -7.61 12.19 5.68
CA VAL A 247 -6.38 11.39 5.82
C VAL A 247 -5.92 10.85 4.46
N ASN A 248 -6.85 10.34 3.68
CA ASN A 248 -6.59 9.82 2.35
C ASN A 248 -6.17 10.92 1.36
N ALA A 249 -6.82 12.08 1.44
CA ALA A 249 -6.50 13.22 0.60
C ALA A 249 -5.07 13.71 0.88
N LEU A 250 -4.70 13.86 2.16
CA LEU A 250 -3.36 14.33 2.53
C LEU A 250 -2.25 13.42 1.98
N VAL A 251 -2.37 12.09 2.17
CA VAL A 251 -1.34 11.19 1.66
C VAL A 251 -1.24 11.23 0.14
N LYS A 252 -2.36 11.34 -0.57
CA LYS A 252 -2.36 11.44 -2.04
C LYS A 252 -1.69 12.74 -2.50
N ILE A 253 -2.05 13.86 -1.92
CA ILE A 253 -1.43 15.16 -2.23
C ILE A 253 0.08 15.12 -1.96
N CYS A 254 0.52 14.56 -0.84
CA CYS A 254 1.95 14.40 -0.56
C CYS A 254 2.65 13.49 -1.61
N VAL A 255 1.96 12.46 -2.11
CA VAL A 255 2.47 11.62 -3.20
C VAL A 255 2.61 12.43 -4.49
N GLU A 256 1.65 13.31 -4.82
CA GLU A 256 1.70 14.16 -6.02
C GLU A 256 2.88 15.12 -5.98
N TYR A 257 3.10 15.81 -4.86
CA TYR A 257 4.30 16.63 -4.69
C TYR A 257 5.58 15.83 -4.91
N LYS A 258 5.62 14.59 -4.42
CA LYS A 258 6.77 13.70 -4.64
C LYS A 258 6.94 13.31 -6.11
N ILE A 259 5.87 13.00 -6.82
CA ILE A 259 5.91 12.59 -8.24
C ILE A 259 6.39 13.76 -9.12
N MET A 260 5.93 14.96 -8.82
CA MET A 260 6.30 16.18 -9.55
C MET A 260 7.65 16.77 -9.10
N ASP A 261 8.35 16.14 -8.15
CA ASP A 261 9.59 16.62 -7.52
C ASP A 261 9.48 18.07 -6.95
N LEU A 262 8.31 18.40 -6.42
CA LEU A 262 8.02 19.68 -5.82
C LEU A 262 8.34 19.69 -4.33
N ILE A 263 8.76 20.83 -3.78
CA ILE A 263 8.99 20.99 -2.33
C ILE A 263 7.66 20.98 -1.60
N LEU A 264 7.50 20.06 -0.65
CA LEU A 264 6.30 19.93 0.15
C LEU A 264 6.20 21.13 1.13
N PRO A 265 5.15 21.97 1.06
CA PRO A 265 4.99 23.10 1.96
C PRO A 265 4.50 22.66 3.34
N TYR A 266 4.57 23.56 4.33
CA TYR A 266 4.00 23.35 5.67
C TYR A 266 4.43 22.05 6.36
N GLN A 267 5.71 21.69 6.26
CA GLN A 267 6.25 20.40 6.72
C GLN A 267 5.95 20.12 8.19
N GLU A 268 6.06 21.12 9.07
CA GLU A 268 5.71 20.98 10.49
C GLU A 268 4.23 20.66 10.71
N ASN A 269 3.36 21.35 9.99
CA ASN A 269 1.92 21.15 10.09
C ASN A 269 1.49 19.77 9.57
N ILE A 270 2.15 19.28 8.51
CA ILE A 270 1.92 17.93 7.99
C ILE A 270 2.32 16.88 9.03
N LEU A 271 3.45 17.07 9.73
CA LEU A 271 3.85 16.18 10.81
C LEU A 271 2.80 16.18 11.93
N GLU A 272 2.42 17.36 12.43
CA GLU A 272 1.45 17.49 13.52
C GLU A 272 0.07 16.93 13.12
N ALA A 273 -0.40 17.22 11.91
CA ALA A 273 -1.65 16.65 11.41
C ALA A 273 -1.60 15.10 11.36
N SER A 274 -0.47 14.53 10.95
CA SER A 274 -0.29 13.06 10.90
C SER A 274 -0.25 12.46 12.32
N ILE A 275 0.40 13.13 13.27
CA ILE A 275 0.43 12.74 14.68
C ILE A 275 -0.98 12.78 15.28
N LYS A 276 -1.68 13.90 15.17
CA LYS A 276 -3.06 14.05 15.69
C LYS A 276 -4.00 12.98 15.16
N ARG A 277 -3.83 12.55 13.90
CA ARG A 277 -4.63 11.47 13.32
C ARG A 277 -4.40 10.13 13.99
N ILE A 278 -3.17 9.80 14.33
CA ILE A 278 -2.88 8.58 15.12
C ILE A 278 -3.47 8.71 16.53
N GLU A 279 -3.56 9.90 17.08
CA GLU A 279 -4.08 10.17 18.43
C GLU A 279 -5.61 10.17 18.53
N ARG A 280 -6.33 10.25 17.42
CA ARG A 280 -7.80 10.15 17.42
C ARG A 280 -8.27 8.92 18.19
N GLU A 281 -9.42 9.06 18.83
CA GLU A 281 -10.00 7.98 19.63
C GLU A 281 -10.35 6.75 18.77
N ARG A 282 -10.87 6.95 17.55
CA ARG A 282 -11.33 5.87 16.67
C ARG A 282 -10.87 6.04 15.24
N PHE A 283 -10.70 4.91 14.57
CA PHE A 283 -10.53 4.82 13.13
C PHE A 283 -11.74 4.12 12.49
N ASP A 284 -12.09 4.55 11.28
CA ASP A 284 -13.14 3.93 10.48
C ASP A 284 -12.59 2.81 9.59
N SER A 285 -11.29 2.87 9.29
CA SER A 285 -10.59 1.84 8.53
C SER A 285 -9.13 1.69 8.96
N VAL A 286 -8.58 0.51 8.75
CA VAL A 286 -7.16 0.22 8.99
C VAL A 286 -6.23 1.08 8.14
N MET A 287 -6.71 1.55 6.99
CA MET A 287 -5.95 2.42 6.08
C MET A 287 -5.58 3.77 6.72
N GLU A 288 -6.37 4.28 7.67
CA GLU A 288 -6.08 5.55 8.32
C GLU A 288 -4.78 5.48 9.13
N CYS A 289 -4.51 4.33 9.75
CA CYS A 289 -3.26 4.10 10.46
C CYS A 289 -2.06 4.06 9.51
N ASP A 290 -2.17 3.27 8.43
CA ASP A 290 -1.15 3.17 7.40
C ASP A 290 -0.85 4.53 6.75
N ASN A 291 -1.89 5.26 6.37
CA ASN A 291 -1.75 6.55 5.70
C ASN A 291 -1.12 7.62 6.59
N SER A 292 -1.37 7.62 7.90
CA SER A 292 -0.74 8.56 8.82
C SER A 292 0.78 8.35 8.86
N TRP A 293 1.25 7.13 9.03
CA TRP A 293 2.67 6.78 8.98
C TRP A 293 3.27 6.99 7.59
N LYS A 294 2.53 6.69 6.53
CA LYS A 294 2.95 6.89 5.15
C LYS A 294 3.14 8.37 4.82
N THR A 295 2.28 9.25 5.32
CA THR A 295 2.43 10.71 5.18
C THR A 295 3.73 11.17 5.82
N MET A 296 4.02 10.74 7.06
CA MET A 296 5.28 11.06 7.75
C MET A 296 6.51 10.51 7.01
N LYS A 297 6.44 9.29 6.48
CA LYS A 297 7.49 8.72 5.62
C LYS A 297 7.75 9.57 4.39
N ILE A 298 6.70 10.01 3.69
CA ILE A 298 6.83 10.85 2.49
C ILE A 298 7.46 12.18 2.88
N LEU A 299 7.00 12.80 3.97
CA LEU A 299 7.55 14.03 4.51
C LEU A 299 9.06 13.91 4.75
N PHE A 300 9.51 12.92 5.52
CA PHE A 300 10.93 12.74 5.83
C PHE A 300 11.77 12.34 4.61
N ASN A 301 11.19 11.61 3.65
CA ASN A 301 11.87 11.34 2.39
C ASN A 301 12.12 12.62 1.57
N PHE A 302 11.14 13.50 1.56
CA PHE A 302 11.25 14.83 0.95
C PHE A 302 12.34 15.69 1.62
N MET A 303 12.25 15.78 2.94
CA MET A 303 13.17 16.60 3.72
C MET A 303 14.62 16.12 3.61
N SER A 304 14.86 14.82 3.54
CA SER A 304 16.21 14.27 3.39
C SER A 304 16.88 14.67 2.07
N LYS A 305 16.09 15.03 1.06
CA LYS A 305 16.60 15.50 -0.25
C LYS A 305 16.74 17.02 -0.34
N ASN A 306 15.85 17.76 0.31
CA ASN A 306 15.61 19.18 0.04
C ASN A 306 15.81 20.09 1.27
N SER A 307 16.09 19.54 2.46
CA SER A 307 16.30 20.31 3.69
C SER A 307 17.67 20.04 4.28
N ASN A 308 18.15 20.99 5.11
CA ASN A 308 19.38 20.74 5.85
C ASN A 308 19.15 19.67 6.93
N GLY A 309 20.22 18.96 7.31
CA GLY A 309 20.14 17.86 8.27
C GLY A 309 19.62 18.29 9.65
N GLU A 310 19.85 19.54 10.06
CA GLU A 310 19.40 20.09 11.34
C GLU A 310 17.87 20.22 11.40
N THR A 311 17.25 20.70 10.34
CA THR A 311 15.77 20.78 10.24
C THR A 311 15.13 19.38 10.26
N VAL A 312 15.71 18.43 9.52
CA VAL A 312 15.25 17.02 9.53
C VAL A 312 15.35 16.42 10.93
N TYR A 313 16.50 16.65 11.60
CA TYR A 313 16.72 16.15 12.95
C TYR A 313 15.75 16.77 13.97
N SER A 314 15.52 18.08 13.88
CA SER A 314 14.57 18.79 14.75
C SER A 314 13.17 18.20 14.66
N LEU A 315 12.63 17.99 13.45
CA LEU A 315 11.30 17.41 13.27
C LEU A 315 11.24 15.94 13.69
N ARG A 316 12.27 15.14 13.37
CA ARG A 316 12.33 13.74 13.87
C ARG A 316 12.43 13.67 15.39
N SER A 317 13.16 14.57 16.04
CA SER A 317 13.24 14.64 17.49
C SER A 317 11.88 14.90 18.15
N ARG A 318 11.01 15.68 17.51
CA ARG A 318 9.61 15.86 17.94
C ARG A 318 8.82 14.55 17.82
N LEU A 319 8.98 13.83 16.71
CA LEU A 319 8.34 12.53 16.52
C LEU A 319 8.85 11.48 17.52
N TRP A 320 10.18 11.42 17.78
CA TRP A 320 10.76 10.46 18.73
C TRP A 320 10.21 10.63 20.14
N ARG A 321 10.01 11.86 20.61
CA ARG A 321 9.41 12.12 21.94
C ARG A 321 7.99 11.59 22.07
N ARG A 322 7.25 11.54 20.96
CA ARG A 322 5.87 11.03 20.91
C ARG A 322 5.80 9.56 20.50
N ALA A 323 6.90 8.99 20.01
CA ALA A 323 6.92 7.65 19.41
C ALA A 323 6.33 6.55 20.31
N PRO A 324 6.65 6.44 21.62
CA PRO A 324 6.07 5.40 22.46
C PRO A 324 4.54 5.39 22.42
N GLU A 325 3.93 6.55 22.66
CA GLU A 325 2.47 6.71 22.66
C GLU A 325 1.85 6.44 21.29
N LEU A 326 2.48 6.96 20.21
CA LEU A 326 1.98 6.77 18.86
C LEU A 326 2.04 5.30 18.42
N ILE A 327 3.08 4.57 18.81
CA ILE A 327 3.22 3.14 18.49
C ILE A 327 2.19 2.33 19.26
N GLU A 328 1.98 2.62 20.54
CA GLU A 328 0.94 2.00 21.36
C GLU A 328 -0.45 2.21 20.75
N LYS A 329 -0.81 3.46 20.41
CA LYS A 329 -2.09 3.78 19.76
C LYS A 329 -2.21 3.13 18.40
N THR A 330 -1.11 3.00 17.65
CA THR A 330 -1.08 2.26 16.38
C THR A 330 -1.44 0.80 16.60
N ARG A 331 -0.81 0.14 17.58
CA ARG A 331 -1.12 -1.25 17.95
C ARG A 331 -2.60 -1.43 18.28
N ASP A 332 -3.12 -0.62 19.18
CA ASP A 332 -4.50 -0.76 19.68
C ASP A 332 -5.53 -0.56 18.55
N LYS A 333 -5.25 0.38 17.66
CA LYS A 333 -6.12 0.63 16.50
C LYS A 333 -6.04 -0.45 15.44
N VAL A 334 -4.84 -0.96 15.16
CA VAL A 334 -4.66 -2.09 14.24
C VAL A 334 -5.37 -3.33 14.80
N LEU A 335 -5.23 -3.62 16.11
CA LEU A 335 -5.93 -4.72 16.78
C LEU A 335 -7.45 -4.65 16.65
N ALA A 336 -8.03 -3.44 16.62
CA ALA A 336 -9.48 -3.26 16.45
C ALA A 336 -10.01 -3.77 15.09
N PHE A 337 -9.11 -4.02 14.12
CA PHE A 337 -9.41 -4.59 12.81
C PHE A 337 -8.91 -6.03 12.64
N GLN A 338 -8.38 -6.66 13.70
CA GLN A 338 -7.87 -8.03 13.63
C GLN A 338 -8.97 -9.06 13.86
N ASN A 339 -9.00 -10.08 13.02
CA ASN A 339 -9.86 -11.25 13.18
C ASN A 339 -9.19 -12.35 14.01
N ALA A 340 -9.98 -13.31 14.46
CA ALA A 340 -9.50 -14.46 15.23
C ALA A 340 -8.47 -15.32 14.46
N ASP A 341 -8.49 -15.30 13.12
CA ASP A 341 -7.53 -15.99 12.26
C ASP A 341 -6.23 -15.19 12.03
N GLY A 342 -6.04 -14.09 12.75
CA GLY A 342 -4.85 -13.23 12.65
C GLY A 342 -4.87 -12.23 11.50
N THR A 343 -5.82 -12.32 10.59
CA THR A 343 -5.97 -11.42 9.44
C THR A 343 -6.69 -10.13 9.82
N PHE A 344 -6.71 -9.15 8.90
CA PHE A 344 -7.29 -7.84 9.17
C PHE A 344 -8.38 -7.51 8.13
N PHE A 345 -9.50 -6.95 8.62
CA PHE A 345 -10.54 -6.42 7.77
C PHE A 345 -10.35 -4.92 7.53
N TYR A 346 -10.84 -4.43 6.39
CA TYR A 346 -10.58 -3.06 5.95
C TYR A 346 -11.34 -2.02 6.78
N SER A 347 -12.63 -2.24 6.96
CA SER A 347 -13.52 -1.36 7.72
C SER A 347 -14.72 -2.15 8.23
N LYS A 348 -15.40 -1.60 9.23
CA LYS A 348 -16.61 -2.23 9.79
C LYS A 348 -17.77 -2.35 8.80
N SER A 349 -17.79 -1.51 7.75
CA SER A 349 -18.83 -1.54 6.70
C SER A 349 -18.62 -2.60 5.63
N ASN A 350 -17.42 -3.18 5.53
CA ASN A 350 -17.00 -4.28 4.64
C ASN A 350 -17.74 -4.36 3.29
N LYS A 351 -17.55 -3.36 2.44
CA LYS A 351 -18.19 -3.35 1.11
C LYS A 351 -17.54 -4.31 0.12
N ASN A 352 -16.32 -4.80 0.40
CA ASN A 352 -15.54 -5.74 -0.44
C ASN A 352 -15.54 -5.40 -1.94
N THR A 353 -15.52 -4.10 -2.23
CA THR A 353 -15.39 -3.56 -3.58
C THR A 353 -14.09 -2.78 -3.70
N ALA A 354 -13.40 -2.93 -4.83
CA ALA A 354 -12.20 -2.18 -5.14
C ALA A 354 -12.36 -1.49 -6.50
N TYR A 355 -12.42 -0.16 -6.51
CA TYR A 355 -12.62 0.65 -7.72
C TYR A 355 -13.81 0.20 -8.58
N GLY A 356 -14.95 -0.08 -7.93
CA GLY A 356 -16.18 -0.52 -8.60
C GLY A 356 -16.25 -2.01 -8.93
N ALA A 357 -15.16 -2.76 -8.82
CA ALA A 357 -15.17 -4.22 -8.98
C ALA A 357 -15.53 -4.91 -7.66
N VAL A 358 -16.41 -5.90 -7.72
CA VAL A 358 -16.80 -6.74 -6.59
C VAL A 358 -15.76 -7.86 -6.46
N VAL A 359 -14.82 -7.71 -5.52
CA VAL A 359 -13.68 -8.64 -5.33
C VAL A 359 -13.91 -9.67 -4.23
N GLY A 360 -14.93 -9.48 -3.39
CA GLY A 360 -15.31 -10.38 -2.31
C GLY A 360 -16.78 -10.26 -1.96
N VAL A 361 -17.26 -11.13 -1.09
CA VAL A 361 -18.67 -11.18 -0.67
C VAL A 361 -18.99 -9.97 0.20
N SER A 362 -20.02 -9.20 -0.18
CA SER A 362 -20.43 -8.01 0.57
C SER A 362 -21.05 -8.39 1.92
N GLY A 363 -20.77 -7.56 2.94
CA GLY A 363 -21.35 -7.71 4.28
C GLY A 363 -20.69 -8.78 5.16
N VAL A 364 -19.66 -9.46 4.66
CA VAL A 364 -18.88 -10.41 5.46
C VAL A 364 -17.72 -9.67 6.12
N ALA A 365 -17.70 -9.64 7.47
CA ALA A 365 -16.61 -9.09 8.25
C ALA A 365 -15.46 -10.12 8.34
N GLU A 366 -14.57 -10.11 7.37
CA GLU A 366 -13.44 -11.03 7.28
C GLU A 366 -12.15 -10.33 6.87
N GLY A 367 -11.04 -11.01 7.13
CA GLY A 367 -9.74 -10.54 6.65
C GLY A 367 -9.62 -10.58 5.13
N ASN A 368 -8.97 -9.56 4.59
CA ASN A 368 -8.68 -9.51 3.16
C ASN A 368 -7.23 -9.09 2.91
N ILE A 369 -6.72 -9.41 1.72
CA ILE A 369 -5.31 -9.18 1.37
C ILE A 369 -4.94 -7.71 1.50
N ASN A 370 -5.80 -6.81 1.03
CA ASN A 370 -5.52 -5.37 1.05
C ASN A 370 -5.36 -4.84 2.49
N ALA A 371 -6.33 -5.15 3.35
CA ALA A 371 -6.31 -4.73 4.75
C ALA A 371 -5.14 -5.37 5.52
N THR A 372 -4.90 -6.67 5.30
CA THR A 372 -3.81 -7.39 5.97
C THR A 372 -2.44 -6.84 5.56
N ALA A 373 -2.23 -6.50 4.29
CA ALA A 373 -1.01 -5.84 3.82
C ALA A 373 -0.82 -4.45 4.45
N MET A 374 -1.90 -3.66 4.57
CA MET A 374 -1.85 -2.34 5.20
C MET A 374 -1.57 -2.44 6.70
N ALA A 375 -2.33 -3.25 7.41
CA ALA A 375 -2.21 -3.43 8.86
C ALA A 375 -0.84 -3.97 9.28
N SER A 376 -0.22 -4.79 8.44
CA SER A 376 1.06 -5.45 8.75
C SER A 376 2.25 -4.71 8.13
N SER A 377 2.75 -5.19 7.01
CA SER A 377 4.02 -4.74 6.44
C SER A 377 4.03 -3.25 6.05
N SER A 378 2.91 -2.72 5.54
CA SER A 378 2.88 -1.32 5.11
C SER A 378 3.00 -0.37 6.30
N THR A 379 2.18 -0.55 7.34
CA THR A 379 2.22 0.26 8.56
C THR A 379 3.58 0.17 9.25
N ILE A 380 4.13 -1.03 9.45
CA ILE A 380 5.44 -1.23 10.09
C ILE A 380 6.56 -0.56 9.28
N ASN A 381 6.62 -0.78 7.96
CA ASN A 381 7.66 -0.18 7.11
C ASN A 381 7.57 1.34 7.04
N ASN A 382 6.35 1.90 6.98
CA ASN A 382 6.15 3.34 6.98
C ASN A 382 6.55 3.96 8.33
N MET A 383 6.22 3.30 9.44
CA MET A 383 6.62 3.69 10.80
C MET A 383 8.15 3.66 10.96
N CYS A 384 8.81 2.57 10.60
CA CYS A 384 10.26 2.46 10.70
C CYS A 384 10.96 3.58 9.93
N TYR A 385 10.52 3.85 8.70
CA TYR A 385 11.08 4.92 7.89
C TYR A 385 10.85 6.31 8.50
N ALA A 386 9.63 6.60 8.97
CA ALA A 386 9.32 7.87 9.62
C ALA A 386 10.18 8.10 10.86
N LEU A 387 10.38 7.06 11.67
CA LEU A 387 11.24 7.10 12.84
C LEU A 387 12.75 7.14 12.51
N GLY A 388 13.12 6.84 11.26
CA GLY A 388 14.54 6.77 10.85
C GLY A 388 15.27 5.57 11.40
N ILE A 389 14.56 4.47 11.68
CA ILE A 389 15.13 3.20 12.12
C ILE A 389 15.18 2.20 10.96
N PRO A 390 16.03 1.15 11.02
CA PRO A 390 16.04 0.11 10.02
C PRO A 390 14.68 -0.55 9.85
N LYS A 391 14.39 -1.05 8.64
CA LYS A 391 13.20 -1.86 8.36
C LYS A 391 13.14 -3.05 9.31
N ILE A 392 11.95 -3.32 9.84
CA ILE A 392 11.68 -4.50 10.67
C ILE A 392 10.82 -5.44 9.86
N ASP A 393 11.33 -6.63 9.62
CA ASP A 393 10.56 -7.70 9.01
C ASP A 393 9.73 -8.41 10.08
N ILE A 394 8.46 -8.65 9.75
CA ILE A 394 7.49 -9.30 10.65
C ILE A 394 7.75 -10.81 10.70
N PHE A 395 8.21 -11.37 9.58
CA PHE A 395 8.51 -12.78 9.38
C PHE A 395 9.99 -12.98 8.99
N CYS A 396 10.39 -14.23 8.80
CA CYS A 396 11.74 -14.61 8.40
C CYS A 396 11.71 -15.69 7.31
N ASN A 397 12.88 -16.04 6.77
CA ASN A 397 12.99 -17.06 5.72
C ASN A 397 12.48 -18.45 6.14
N GLU A 398 12.53 -18.79 7.44
CA GLU A 398 11.95 -20.06 7.93
C GLU A 398 10.43 -20.05 7.82
N ASP A 399 9.77 -18.91 8.07
CA ASP A 399 8.35 -18.71 7.80
C ASP A 399 8.04 -18.84 6.30
N GLY A 400 8.91 -18.31 5.44
CA GLY A 400 8.80 -18.43 3.99
C GLY A 400 8.82 -19.88 3.49
N LYS A 401 9.65 -20.74 4.10
CA LYS A 401 9.66 -22.19 3.80
C LYS A 401 8.33 -22.84 4.16
N ILE A 402 7.80 -22.53 5.35
CA ILE A 402 6.50 -23.04 5.80
C ILE A 402 5.38 -22.59 4.86
N PHE A 403 5.40 -21.33 4.44
CA PHE A 403 4.46 -20.79 3.45
C PHE A 403 4.51 -21.55 2.11
N LEU A 404 5.72 -21.81 1.58
CA LEU A 404 5.88 -22.57 0.33
C LEU A 404 5.36 -24.01 0.44
N ASP A 405 5.60 -24.67 1.57
CA ASP A 405 5.09 -26.02 1.79
C ASP A 405 3.55 -26.03 1.92
N ALA A 406 2.98 -25.00 2.54
CA ALA A 406 1.53 -24.84 2.57
C ALA A 406 0.93 -24.63 1.17
N ILE A 407 1.56 -23.80 0.31
CA ILE A 407 1.13 -23.61 -1.10
C ILE A 407 1.22 -24.93 -1.90
N LYS A 408 2.26 -25.75 -1.70
CA LYS A 408 2.38 -27.05 -2.38
C LYS A 408 1.29 -28.04 -1.96
N SER A 409 0.79 -27.91 -0.76
CA SER A 409 -0.17 -28.84 -0.18
C SER A 409 -1.63 -28.49 -0.48
N ASN A 410 -1.92 -27.27 -0.89
CA ASN A 410 -3.23 -26.83 -1.40
C ASN A 410 -3.43 -27.33 -2.81
#